data_9abf6726ae3f69bba78e06db264cc295
#
_entry.id   9abf6726ae3f69bba78e06db264cc295
#
_cell.length_a   1.000
_cell.length_b   1.000
_cell.length_c   1.000
_cell.angle_alpha   90.00
_cell.angle_beta   90.00
_cell.angle_gamma   90.00
#
_symmetry.space_group_name_H-M   'P 1'
#
loop_
_entity.id
_entity.type
_entity.pdbx_description
1 polymer ?
#
loop_
_entity_poly.entity_id
_entity_poly.type
_entity_poly.pdbx_seq_one_letter_code
_entity_poly.pdbx_strand_id
1 'polypeptide(L)'
;MAGKKEYVNEMVDTNREKIEHHVKEILKLVGEDVEREGLLETPARVTRMYEEIFAGYGVDPREVLGVTFDEQHEELVIVRDIVYYSQCEHHMAPFFGRAHIGYIPSGKIAGLSKLARLVDAITRRLQVQERITSQIADIMDEVLQPHGVMVVVEGEHLCMCARGVKKYGSKTVTSAVRGEFRTSAALRSEFLSLLKQ
;
A
#
# COMPACT_ATOMS: atom_id res chain seq x y z
N MET A 1 -26.94 -20.45 0.32
CA MET A 1 -26.13 -19.20 0.20
C MET A 1 -26.38 -18.19 1.34
N ALA A 2 -27.49 -18.21 2.03
CA ALA A 2 -27.77 -17.34 3.20
C ALA A 2 -26.85 -17.60 4.41
N GLY A 3 -26.66 -18.85 4.83
CA GLY A 3 -25.88 -19.18 6.02
C GLY A 3 -24.39 -18.82 5.99
N LYS A 4 -23.76 -18.71 4.81
CA LYS A 4 -22.38 -18.22 4.68
C LYS A 4 -22.25 -16.71 4.93
N LYS A 5 -23.24 -15.93 4.54
CA LYS A 5 -23.29 -14.48 4.78
C LYS A 5 -23.52 -14.15 6.24
N GLU A 6 -24.41 -14.89 6.91
CA GLU A 6 -24.67 -14.74 8.36
C GLU A 6 -23.43 -15.07 9.19
N TYR A 7 -22.78 -16.21 8.95
CA TYR A 7 -21.56 -16.61 9.67
C TYR A 7 -20.41 -15.62 9.49
N VAL A 8 -20.23 -15.05 8.28
CA VAL A 8 -19.21 -14.02 8.01
C VAL A 8 -19.54 -12.72 8.75
N ASN A 9 -20.80 -12.31 8.81
CA ASN A 9 -21.22 -11.13 9.56
C ASN A 9 -21.03 -11.31 11.09
N GLU A 10 -21.40 -12.45 11.67
CA GLU A 10 -21.16 -12.74 13.09
C GLU A 10 -19.66 -12.73 13.44
N MET A 11 -18.78 -13.28 12.58
CA MET A 11 -17.33 -13.24 12.80
C MET A 11 -16.78 -11.81 12.73
N VAL A 12 -17.30 -10.97 11.84
CA VAL A 12 -16.91 -9.57 11.70
C VAL A 12 -17.32 -8.77 12.92
N ASP A 13 -18.55 -8.94 13.39
CA ASP A 13 -19.05 -8.24 14.58
C ASP A 13 -18.29 -8.65 15.85
N THR A 14 -18.00 -9.95 16.02
CA THR A 14 -17.17 -10.46 17.12
C THR A 14 -15.76 -9.88 17.10
N ASN A 15 -15.14 -9.68 15.94
CA ASN A 15 -13.82 -9.08 15.84
C ASN A 15 -13.86 -7.58 16.15
N ARG A 16 -14.90 -6.87 15.73
CA ARG A 16 -15.09 -5.44 16.07
C ARG A 16 -15.14 -5.24 17.58
N GLU A 17 -16.02 -5.98 18.27
CA GLU A 17 -16.15 -5.91 19.73
C GLU A 17 -14.83 -6.20 20.46
N LYS A 18 -14.06 -7.19 19.99
CA LYS A 18 -12.74 -7.52 20.55
C LYS A 18 -11.74 -6.38 20.34
N ILE A 19 -11.68 -5.79 19.15
CA ILE A 19 -10.79 -4.67 18.87
C ILE A 19 -11.16 -3.47 19.76
N GLU A 20 -12.45 -3.13 19.85
CA GLU A 20 -12.94 -2.05 20.70
C GLU A 20 -12.56 -2.27 22.17
N HIS A 21 -12.75 -3.49 22.68
CA HIS A 21 -12.34 -3.86 24.03
C HIS A 21 -10.84 -3.64 24.24
N HIS A 22 -9.99 -4.15 23.34
CA HIS A 22 -8.53 -3.99 23.45
C HIS A 22 -8.08 -2.54 23.34
N VAL A 23 -8.72 -1.73 22.48
CA VAL A 23 -8.44 -0.30 22.39
C VAL A 23 -8.79 0.40 23.71
N LYS A 24 -9.96 0.07 24.32
CA LYS A 24 -10.35 0.62 25.64
C LYS A 24 -9.33 0.24 26.72
N GLU A 25 -8.85 -1.00 26.73
CA GLU A 25 -7.82 -1.43 27.68
C GLU A 25 -6.47 -0.73 27.44
N ILE A 26 -6.04 -0.53 26.20
CA ILE A 26 -4.82 0.25 25.90
C ILE A 26 -4.95 1.66 26.45
N LEU A 27 -6.08 2.34 26.24
CA LEU A 27 -6.32 3.70 26.75
C LEU A 27 -6.17 3.78 28.28
N LYS A 28 -6.74 2.80 29.01
CA LYS A 28 -6.57 2.70 30.48
C LYS A 28 -5.10 2.50 30.87
N LEU A 29 -4.40 1.59 30.20
CA LEU A 29 -3.01 1.25 30.51
C LEU A 29 -2.02 2.39 30.24
N VAL A 30 -2.32 3.29 29.30
CA VAL A 30 -1.52 4.50 29.09
C VAL A 30 -1.90 5.66 30.04
N GLY A 31 -2.89 5.45 30.93
CA GLY A 31 -3.25 6.40 31.97
C GLY A 31 -4.41 7.34 31.64
N GLU A 32 -5.20 7.05 30.60
CA GLU A 32 -6.36 7.86 30.24
C GLU A 32 -7.63 7.48 31.02
N ASP A 33 -8.47 8.50 31.28
CA ASP A 33 -9.84 8.29 31.75
C ASP A 33 -10.75 7.97 30.56
N VAL A 34 -11.06 6.67 30.41
CA VAL A 34 -11.86 6.16 29.29
C VAL A 34 -13.32 6.56 29.34
N GLU A 35 -13.80 7.06 30.48
CA GLU A 35 -15.19 7.49 30.68
C GLU A 35 -15.37 8.99 30.35
N ARG A 36 -14.30 9.74 30.09
CA ARG A 36 -14.42 11.13 29.66
C ARG A 36 -15.05 11.23 28.25
N GLU A 37 -15.90 12.22 28.04
CA GLU A 37 -16.72 12.41 26.82
C GLU A 37 -15.94 12.23 25.52
N GLY A 38 -14.73 12.80 25.42
CA GLY A 38 -13.89 12.73 24.20
C GLY A 38 -13.39 11.33 23.86
N LEU A 39 -13.40 10.37 24.79
CA LEU A 39 -12.89 9.00 24.59
C LEU A 39 -13.97 7.91 24.51
N LEU A 40 -15.23 8.20 24.88
CA LEU A 40 -16.31 7.21 24.86
C LEU A 40 -16.44 6.50 23.52
N GLU A 41 -16.34 7.24 22.41
CA GLU A 41 -16.47 6.70 21.06
C GLU A 41 -15.12 6.29 20.42
N THR A 42 -14.00 6.50 21.11
CA THR A 42 -12.66 6.26 20.52
C THR A 42 -12.43 4.80 20.16
N PRO A 43 -12.82 3.80 20.97
CA PRO A 43 -12.67 2.39 20.58
C PRO A 43 -13.36 2.07 19.25
N ALA A 44 -14.62 2.47 19.10
CA ALA A 44 -15.39 2.26 17.87
C ALA A 44 -14.80 3.00 16.64
N ARG A 45 -14.29 4.23 16.87
CA ARG A 45 -13.62 5.00 15.80
C ARG A 45 -12.32 4.34 15.34
N VAL A 46 -11.51 3.85 16.27
CA VAL A 46 -10.27 3.13 15.97
C VAL A 46 -10.55 1.83 15.22
N THR A 47 -11.60 1.10 15.60
CA THR A 47 -12.00 -0.12 14.91
C THR A 47 -12.36 0.15 13.45
N ARG A 48 -13.21 1.16 13.18
CA ARG A 48 -13.54 1.56 11.80
C ARG A 48 -12.31 2.04 11.01
N MET A 49 -11.41 2.78 11.65
CA MET A 49 -10.15 3.19 11.05
C MET A 49 -9.31 1.96 10.65
N TYR A 50 -9.20 0.93 11.51
CA TYR A 50 -8.45 -0.29 11.19
C TYR A 50 -9.06 -1.07 10.04
N GLU A 51 -10.39 -1.13 9.94
CA GLU A 51 -11.07 -1.75 8.79
C GLU A 51 -10.68 -1.07 7.47
N GLU A 52 -10.52 0.25 7.48
CA GLU A 52 -10.12 1.01 6.29
C GLU A 52 -8.63 0.85 5.97
N ILE A 53 -7.74 1.09 6.95
CA ILE A 53 -6.29 1.10 6.70
C ILE A 53 -5.70 -0.29 6.50
N PHE A 54 -6.40 -1.36 6.89
CA PHE A 54 -6.02 -2.75 6.70
C PHE A 54 -6.87 -3.49 5.65
N ALA A 55 -7.68 -2.77 4.86
CA ALA A 55 -8.53 -3.36 3.83
C ALA A 55 -7.77 -4.16 2.76
N GLY A 56 -6.48 -3.92 2.60
CA GLY A 56 -5.61 -4.65 1.68
C GLY A 56 -5.47 -6.15 2.00
N TYR A 57 -5.65 -6.57 3.26
CA TYR A 57 -5.59 -8.00 3.62
C TYR A 57 -6.68 -8.84 2.97
N GLY A 58 -7.84 -8.24 2.67
CA GLY A 58 -8.96 -8.91 2.00
C GLY A 58 -8.89 -8.91 0.47
N VAL A 59 -7.81 -8.38 -0.13
CA VAL A 59 -7.70 -8.18 -1.57
C VAL A 59 -6.52 -8.98 -2.12
N ASP A 60 -6.74 -9.77 -3.18
CA ASP A 60 -5.64 -10.32 -3.99
C ASP A 60 -5.16 -9.25 -4.99
N PRO A 61 -3.91 -8.76 -4.86
CA PRO A 61 -3.39 -7.74 -5.76
C PRO A 61 -3.27 -8.20 -7.22
N ARG A 62 -3.16 -9.52 -7.48
CA ARG A 62 -3.13 -10.10 -8.83
C ARG A 62 -4.46 -9.92 -9.54
N GLU A 63 -5.56 -10.19 -8.82
CA GLU A 63 -6.92 -10.02 -9.37
C GLU A 63 -7.21 -8.54 -9.67
N VAL A 64 -6.69 -7.62 -8.85
CA VAL A 64 -6.83 -6.18 -9.09
C VAL A 64 -6.22 -5.76 -10.42
N LEU A 65 -5.06 -6.32 -10.76
CA LEU A 65 -4.33 -6.00 -12.00
C LEU A 65 -4.83 -6.80 -13.21
N GLY A 66 -5.60 -7.89 -12.99
CA GLY A 66 -5.97 -8.87 -14.01
C GLY A 66 -6.81 -8.36 -15.19
N VAL A 67 -7.27 -7.09 -15.18
CA VAL A 67 -7.94 -6.47 -16.34
C VAL A 67 -6.91 -5.76 -17.20
N THR A 68 -6.62 -6.36 -18.35
CA THR A 68 -5.66 -5.86 -19.34
C THR A 68 -6.37 -5.60 -20.67
N PHE A 69 -5.73 -4.81 -21.51
CA PHE A 69 -6.18 -4.49 -22.88
C PHE A 69 -5.09 -4.88 -23.87
N ASP A 70 -5.47 -5.47 -25.00
CA ASP A 70 -4.55 -5.71 -26.08
C ASP A 70 -4.24 -4.37 -26.78
N GLU A 71 -2.97 -3.98 -26.80
CA GLU A 71 -2.53 -2.74 -27.42
C GLU A 71 -1.09 -2.92 -27.91
N GLN A 72 -0.86 -2.51 -29.15
CA GLN A 72 0.45 -2.58 -29.83
C GLN A 72 1.30 -1.35 -29.43
N HIS A 73 1.61 -1.23 -28.13
CA HIS A 73 2.49 -0.19 -27.61
C HIS A 73 3.75 -0.84 -27.05
N GLU A 74 4.89 -0.43 -27.55
CA GLU A 74 6.21 -1.00 -27.22
C GLU A 74 7.10 -0.02 -26.42
N GLU A 75 6.62 1.21 -26.22
CA GLU A 75 7.37 2.24 -25.52
C GLU A 75 7.09 2.25 -24.01
N LEU A 76 7.93 2.95 -23.28
CA LEU A 76 7.81 3.09 -21.82
C LEU A 76 6.51 3.80 -21.40
N VAL A 77 5.68 3.11 -20.63
CA VAL A 77 4.49 3.68 -19.98
C VAL A 77 4.83 3.99 -18.53
N ILE A 78 4.54 5.22 -18.08
CA ILE A 78 4.77 5.63 -16.69
C ILE A 78 3.47 6.14 -16.07
N VAL A 79 3.16 5.66 -14.87
CA VAL A 79 2.17 6.26 -13.95
C VAL A 79 2.92 6.73 -12.71
N ARG A 80 2.95 8.04 -12.51
CA ARG A 80 3.69 8.67 -11.42
C ARG A 80 2.76 9.29 -10.39
N ASP A 81 3.33 9.62 -9.24
CA ASP A 81 2.66 10.35 -8.16
C ASP A 81 1.44 9.63 -7.59
N ILE A 82 1.42 8.29 -7.62
CA ILE A 82 0.39 7.51 -6.96
C ILE A 82 0.55 7.66 -5.45
N VAL A 83 -0.31 8.45 -4.83
CA VAL A 83 -0.30 8.65 -3.37
C VAL A 83 -0.67 7.35 -2.67
N TYR A 84 0.06 7.00 -1.61
CA TYR A 84 -0.25 5.85 -0.77
C TYR A 84 -0.14 6.18 0.71
N TYR A 85 -0.86 5.40 1.52
CA TYR A 85 -0.77 5.35 2.97
C TYR A 85 -0.58 3.91 3.42
N SER A 86 0.30 3.68 4.39
CA SER A 86 0.60 2.35 4.91
C SER A 86 0.89 2.42 6.40
N GLN A 87 1.02 1.25 7.04
CA GLN A 87 1.33 1.12 8.46
C GLN A 87 2.64 0.37 8.63
N CYS A 88 3.60 0.98 9.30
CA CYS A 88 4.88 0.35 9.62
C CYS A 88 4.65 -0.90 10.49
N GLU A 89 5.11 -2.07 10.03
CA GLU A 89 4.89 -3.33 10.76
C GLU A 89 5.59 -3.38 12.12
N HIS A 90 6.63 -2.56 12.33
CA HIS A 90 7.37 -2.53 13.59
C HIS A 90 6.67 -1.74 14.71
N HIS A 91 5.85 -0.75 14.35
CA HIS A 91 5.29 0.18 15.34
C HIS A 91 3.80 0.47 15.12
N MET A 92 3.16 -0.09 14.09
CA MET A 92 1.81 0.27 13.65
C MET A 92 1.63 1.78 13.41
N ALA A 93 2.73 2.50 13.22
CA ALA A 93 2.72 3.94 12.94
C ALA A 93 2.56 4.19 11.44
N PRO A 94 1.80 5.21 11.02
CA PRO A 94 1.62 5.52 9.61
C PRO A 94 2.94 5.89 8.92
N PHE A 95 3.05 5.52 7.65
CA PHE A 95 3.96 6.13 6.70
C PHE A 95 3.23 6.30 5.37
N PHE A 96 3.62 7.29 4.61
CA PHE A 96 2.90 7.68 3.41
C PHE A 96 3.87 8.35 2.43
N GLY A 97 3.45 8.38 1.18
CA GLY A 97 4.28 8.97 0.14
C GLY A 97 3.71 8.77 -1.24
N ARG A 98 4.60 8.54 -2.20
CA ARG A 98 4.26 8.37 -3.62
C ARG A 98 4.94 7.14 -4.19
N ALA A 99 4.19 6.41 -5.01
CA ALA A 99 4.71 5.34 -5.84
C ALA A 99 4.71 5.77 -7.31
N HIS A 100 5.76 5.39 -8.02
CA HIS A 100 5.94 5.64 -9.44
C HIS A 100 6.21 4.30 -10.11
N ILE A 101 5.42 3.96 -11.11
CA ILE A 101 5.47 2.68 -11.82
C ILE A 101 5.73 2.94 -13.29
N GLY A 102 6.80 2.36 -13.82
CA GLY A 102 7.06 2.32 -15.25
C GLY A 102 7.14 0.89 -15.75
N TYR A 103 6.64 0.63 -16.95
CA TYR A 103 6.76 -0.67 -17.60
C TYR A 103 6.80 -0.53 -19.11
N ILE A 104 7.42 -1.50 -19.78
CA ILE A 104 7.45 -1.61 -21.23
C ILE A 104 6.50 -2.74 -21.61
N PRO A 105 5.34 -2.46 -22.22
CA PRO A 105 4.37 -3.47 -22.59
C PRO A 105 4.93 -4.52 -23.55
N SER A 106 4.36 -5.72 -23.52
CA SER A 106 4.59 -6.81 -24.47
C SER A 106 3.28 -7.23 -25.14
N GLY A 107 2.57 -6.27 -25.77
CA GLY A 107 1.27 -6.50 -26.42
C GLY A 107 0.06 -6.34 -25.49
N LYS A 108 0.26 -6.09 -24.18
CA LYS A 108 -0.83 -5.85 -23.21
C LYS A 108 -0.51 -4.66 -22.34
N ILE A 109 -1.52 -3.82 -22.13
CA ILE A 109 -1.44 -2.68 -21.20
C ILE A 109 -2.41 -2.86 -20.03
N ALA A 110 -2.03 -2.32 -18.87
CA ALA A 110 -2.91 -2.24 -17.71
C ALA A 110 -3.77 -0.97 -17.76
N GLY A 111 -5.02 -1.07 -17.33
CA GLY A 111 -5.81 0.13 -17.09
C GLY A 111 -5.16 1.00 -16.01
N LEU A 112 -5.00 2.31 -16.22
CA LEU A 112 -4.29 3.23 -15.33
C LEU A 112 -4.81 3.16 -13.89
N SER A 113 -6.14 3.08 -13.71
CA SER A 113 -6.75 2.94 -12.39
C SER A 113 -6.40 1.63 -11.69
N LYS A 114 -6.00 0.59 -12.43
CA LYS A 114 -5.60 -0.70 -11.86
C LYS A 114 -4.24 -0.61 -11.18
N LEU A 115 -3.34 0.21 -11.71
CA LEU A 115 -2.04 0.47 -11.09
C LEU A 115 -2.20 1.17 -9.73
N ALA A 116 -3.06 2.18 -9.65
CA ALA A 116 -3.35 2.84 -8.39
C ALA A 116 -4.01 1.87 -7.37
N ARG A 117 -4.96 1.05 -7.80
CA ARG A 117 -5.59 0.02 -6.95
C ARG A 117 -4.63 -1.09 -6.52
N LEU A 118 -3.66 -1.44 -7.36
CA LEU A 118 -2.58 -2.37 -7.00
C LEU A 118 -1.75 -1.80 -5.85
N VAL A 119 -1.36 -0.53 -5.93
CA VAL A 119 -0.66 0.17 -4.86
C VAL A 119 -1.48 0.14 -3.58
N ASP A 120 -2.77 0.50 -3.62
CA ASP A 120 -3.67 0.45 -2.46
C ASP A 120 -3.76 -0.96 -1.84
N ALA A 121 -3.95 -1.99 -2.66
CA ALA A 121 -4.06 -3.37 -2.20
C ALA A 121 -2.81 -3.87 -1.48
N ILE A 122 -1.62 -3.37 -1.86
CA ILE A 122 -0.34 -3.73 -1.26
C ILE A 122 -0.05 -2.88 -0.03
N THR A 123 -0.39 -1.59 -0.05
CA THR A 123 0.00 -0.65 1.00
C THR A 123 -0.95 -0.63 2.19
N ARG A 124 -2.25 -0.92 2.02
CA ARG A 124 -3.23 -0.99 3.12
C ARG A 124 -3.07 -2.26 3.97
N ARG A 125 -1.86 -2.45 4.49
CA ARG A 125 -1.42 -3.59 5.32
C ARG A 125 -0.33 -3.12 6.28
N LEU A 126 0.07 -4.00 7.21
CA LEU A 126 1.34 -3.83 7.92
C LEU A 126 2.48 -4.12 6.94
N GLN A 127 3.36 -3.13 6.74
CA GLN A 127 4.37 -3.19 5.68
C GLN A 127 5.72 -2.59 6.10
N VAL A 128 6.72 -2.91 5.29
CA VAL A 128 7.96 -2.13 5.13
C VAL A 128 8.04 -1.63 3.69
N GLN A 129 8.62 -0.47 3.48
CA GLN A 129 8.64 0.20 2.17
C GLN A 129 9.36 -0.64 1.11
N GLU A 130 10.42 -1.33 1.46
CA GLU A 130 11.18 -2.22 0.58
C GLU A 130 10.32 -3.36 0.03
N ARG A 131 9.45 -3.92 0.88
CA ARG A 131 8.51 -4.97 0.50
C ARG A 131 7.41 -4.44 -0.42
N ILE A 132 6.86 -3.26 -0.14
CA ILE A 132 5.88 -2.59 -1.03
C ILE A 132 6.47 -2.48 -2.43
N THR A 133 7.67 -1.93 -2.54
CA THR A 133 8.35 -1.68 -3.81
C THR A 133 8.56 -2.97 -4.60
N SER A 134 9.05 -4.01 -3.95
CA SER A 134 9.29 -5.31 -4.57
C SER A 134 8.00 -6.02 -4.97
N GLN A 135 6.98 -6.01 -4.11
CA GLN A 135 5.70 -6.66 -4.39
C GLN A 135 4.97 -6.03 -5.58
N ILE A 136 4.99 -4.69 -5.71
CA ILE A 136 4.42 -4.01 -6.89
C ILE A 136 5.14 -4.49 -8.15
N ALA A 137 6.48 -4.49 -8.15
CA ALA A 137 7.27 -4.90 -9.30
C ALA A 137 7.04 -6.38 -9.67
N ASP A 138 6.98 -7.28 -8.67
CA ASP A 138 6.77 -8.72 -8.88
C ASP A 138 5.39 -9.02 -9.49
N ILE A 139 4.33 -8.38 -8.98
CA ILE A 139 2.98 -8.58 -9.47
C ILE A 139 2.81 -8.00 -10.89
N MET A 140 3.42 -6.84 -11.16
CA MET A 140 3.44 -6.28 -12.51
C MET A 140 4.12 -7.23 -13.50
N ASP A 141 5.27 -7.78 -13.11
CA ASP A 141 6.05 -8.72 -13.93
C ASP A 141 5.27 -10.04 -14.17
N GLU A 142 4.67 -10.59 -13.10
CA GLU A 142 3.91 -11.85 -13.15
C GLU A 142 2.64 -11.74 -14.02
N VAL A 143 1.85 -10.66 -13.82
CA VAL A 143 0.50 -10.56 -14.40
C VAL A 143 0.52 -10.00 -15.82
N LEU A 144 1.33 -8.97 -16.07
CA LEU A 144 1.41 -8.31 -17.39
C LEU A 144 2.45 -8.93 -18.30
N GLN A 145 3.44 -9.63 -17.74
CA GLN A 145 4.57 -10.19 -18.49
C GLN A 145 5.22 -9.16 -19.44
N PRO A 146 5.53 -7.95 -18.98
CA PRO A 146 6.08 -6.89 -19.82
C PRO A 146 7.55 -7.18 -20.15
N HIS A 147 8.14 -6.46 -21.10
CA HIS A 147 9.59 -6.53 -21.35
C HIS A 147 10.41 -6.05 -20.15
N GLY A 148 9.86 -5.15 -19.34
CA GLY A 148 10.49 -4.70 -18.11
C GLY A 148 9.56 -3.87 -17.23
N VAL A 149 9.91 -3.81 -15.93
CA VAL A 149 9.23 -3.01 -14.92
C VAL A 149 10.26 -2.26 -14.10
N MET A 150 9.97 -1.01 -13.77
CA MET A 150 10.66 -0.23 -12.75
C MET A 150 9.65 0.43 -11.82
N VAL A 151 9.83 0.23 -10.52
CA VAL A 151 9.02 0.84 -9.47
C VAL A 151 9.94 1.67 -8.57
N VAL A 152 9.53 2.89 -8.29
CA VAL A 152 10.17 3.75 -7.29
C VAL A 152 9.12 4.17 -6.29
N VAL A 153 9.43 4.02 -5.01
CA VAL A 153 8.55 4.42 -3.91
C VAL A 153 9.32 5.37 -3.01
N GLU A 154 8.74 6.52 -2.71
CA GLU A 154 9.24 7.45 -1.71
C GLU A 154 8.24 7.58 -0.57
N GLY A 155 8.72 7.72 0.66
CA GLY A 155 7.86 7.82 1.82
C GLY A 155 8.47 8.54 3.00
N GLU A 156 7.61 9.17 3.79
CA GLU A 156 7.90 9.73 5.10
C GLU A 156 7.32 8.81 6.19
N HIS A 157 8.15 8.48 7.18
CA HIS A 157 7.83 7.49 8.20
C HIS A 157 7.60 8.16 9.56
N LEU A 158 6.36 8.19 10.05
CA LEU A 158 6.05 8.80 11.35
C LEU A 158 6.70 8.06 12.51
N CYS A 159 7.03 6.78 12.37
CA CYS A 159 7.81 6.05 13.37
C CYS A 159 9.24 6.62 13.58
N MET A 160 9.77 7.36 12.59
CA MET A 160 11.04 8.10 12.66
C MET A 160 10.84 9.58 12.98
N CYS A 161 9.76 10.19 12.52
CA CYS A 161 9.52 11.62 12.64
C CYS A 161 8.94 12.00 14.00
N ALA A 162 7.88 11.30 14.44
CA ALA A 162 7.11 11.66 15.65
C ALA A 162 7.76 11.13 16.94
N ARG A 163 8.63 10.15 16.86
CA ARG A 163 9.28 9.47 17.98
C ARG A 163 10.67 8.94 17.60
N GLY A 164 11.39 8.33 18.55
CA GLY A 164 12.71 7.72 18.32
C GLY A 164 13.73 8.78 17.89
N VAL A 165 14.24 8.68 16.67
CA VAL A 165 15.30 9.59 16.16
C VAL A 165 14.80 11.00 15.82
N LYS A 166 13.50 11.23 15.74
CA LYS A 166 12.84 12.54 15.54
C LYS A 166 13.38 13.32 14.34
N LYS A 167 13.53 12.67 13.19
CA LYS A 167 14.02 13.28 11.94
C LYS A 167 12.85 13.62 11.02
N TYR A 168 12.24 14.76 11.27
CA TYR A 168 11.18 15.31 10.40
C TYR A 168 11.71 15.65 9.01
N GLY A 169 10.90 15.38 7.96
CA GLY A 169 11.25 15.65 6.57
C GLY A 169 12.24 14.66 5.93
N SER A 170 12.71 13.67 6.70
CA SER A 170 13.49 12.57 6.12
C SER A 170 12.61 11.72 5.22
N LYS A 171 13.01 11.56 3.95
CA LYS A 171 12.36 10.66 2.99
C LYS A 171 13.19 9.42 2.76
N THR A 172 12.55 8.27 2.76
CA THR A 172 13.13 7.01 2.29
C THR A 172 12.74 6.84 0.83
N VAL A 173 13.70 6.45 -0.02
CA VAL A 173 13.44 6.12 -1.42
C VAL A 173 13.90 4.70 -1.67
N THR A 174 13.01 3.87 -2.21
CA THR A 174 13.29 2.48 -2.59
C THR A 174 12.96 2.27 -4.05
N SER A 175 13.69 1.36 -4.71
CA SER A 175 13.45 1.01 -6.11
C SER A 175 13.52 -0.50 -6.33
N ALA A 176 12.73 -0.99 -7.29
CA ALA A 176 12.78 -2.36 -7.77
C ALA A 176 12.68 -2.39 -9.28
N VAL A 177 13.44 -3.27 -9.92
CA VAL A 177 13.48 -3.43 -11.38
C VAL A 177 13.30 -4.89 -11.78
N ARG A 178 12.61 -5.12 -12.91
CA ARG A 178 12.44 -6.44 -13.54
C ARG A 178 12.70 -6.32 -15.04
N GLY A 179 12.98 -7.46 -15.70
CA GLY A 179 13.21 -7.50 -17.13
C GLY A 179 14.34 -6.56 -17.59
N GLU A 180 14.14 -5.85 -18.70
CA GLU A 180 15.12 -5.01 -19.37
C GLU A 180 15.65 -3.86 -18.49
N PHE A 181 14.88 -3.36 -17.54
CA PHE A 181 15.39 -2.35 -16.59
C PHE A 181 16.56 -2.84 -15.75
N ARG A 182 16.76 -4.16 -15.60
CA ARG A 182 17.94 -4.69 -14.87
C ARG A 182 19.23 -4.45 -15.65
N THR A 183 19.20 -4.59 -16.97
CA THR A 183 20.37 -4.55 -17.83
C THR A 183 20.61 -3.18 -18.48
N SER A 184 19.54 -2.40 -18.74
CA SER A 184 19.62 -1.10 -19.41
C SER A 184 19.70 0.06 -18.41
N ALA A 185 20.88 0.66 -18.27
CA ALA A 185 21.04 1.90 -17.53
C ALA A 185 20.33 3.08 -18.20
N ALA A 186 20.23 3.08 -19.54
CA ALA A 186 19.55 4.11 -20.31
C ALA A 186 18.05 4.16 -19.98
N LEU A 187 17.35 3.02 -19.96
CA LEU A 187 15.94 2.93 -19.58
C LEU A 187 15.69 3.44 -18.13
N ARG A 188 16.57 3.07 -17.20
CA ARG A 188 16.46 3.60 -15.83
C ARG A 188 16.63 5.12 -15.78
N SER A 189 17.57 5.65 -16.56
CA SER A 189 17.82 7.10 -16.63
C SER A 189 16.66 7.84 -17.27
N GLU A 190 16.07 7.29 -18.31
CA GLU A 190 14.88 7.83 -18.99
C GLU A 190 13.70 7.89 -18.01
N PHE A 191 13.36 6.76 -17.35
CA PHE A 191 12.32 6.71 -16.34
C PHE A 191 12.52 7.78 -15.25
N LEU A 192 13.72 7.84 -14.64
CA LEU A 192 14.02 8.81 -13.59
C LEU A 192 13.99 10.27 -14.09
N SER A 193 14.31 10.53 -15.36
CA SER A 193 14.21 11.87 -15.95
C SER A 193 12.75 12.32 -16.10
N LEU A 194 11.87 11.40 -16.51
CA LEU A 194 10.44 11.68 -16.68
C LEU A 194 9.71 11.87 -15.32
N LEU A 195 10.27 11.37 -14.22
CA LEU A 195 9.74 11.66 -12.89
C LEU A 195 10.04 13.09 -12.39
N LYS A 196 11.06 13.76 -12.95
CA LYS A 196 11.48 15.09 -12.50
C LYS A 196 10.74 16.24 -13.20
N GLN A 197 9.94 15.93 -14.23
CA GLN A 197 9.11 16.91 -14.94
C GLN A 197 7.80 17.16 -14.18
#